data_689ca254e8240cedae3c377b4a50d188
#
_entry.id   689ca254e8240cedae3c377b4a50d188
#
_cell.length_a   1.000
_cell.length_b   1.000
_cell.length_c   1.000
_cell.angle_alpha   90.00
_cell.angle_beta   90.00
_cell.angle_gamma   90.00
#
_symmetry.space_group_name_H-M   'P 1'
#
loop_
_entity.id
_entity.type
_entity.pdbx_description
1 polymer ?
#
loop_
_entity_poly.entity_id
_entity_poly.type
_entity_poly.pdbx_seq_one_letter_code
_entity_poly.pdbx_strand_id
1 'polypeptide(L)'
;MSLASLQSLSERVADAVDEYNGMASSPDQIDEVVLFGSYADGNATEKSDVDLLVTFRSSVVSLFTLAQALMVMEKHLGKNVDLVQTPLPEDTLLNIRKVVPLYEG
;
A
#
# COMPACT_ATOMS: atom_id res chain seq x y z
N MET A 1 20.46 -4.34 11.40
CA MET A 1 19.85 -4.30 10.06
C MET A 1 19.12 -2.98 9.90
N SER A 2 19.32 -2.33 8.76
CA SER A 2 18.67 -1.05 8.53
C SER A 2 17.22 -1.24 8.08
N LEU A 3 16.37 -0.27 8.41
CA LEU A 3 15.02 -0.22 7.90
C LEU A 3 15.05 0.10 6.40
N ALA A 4 14.02 -0.34 5.68
CA ALA A 4 13.90 0.00 4.27
C ALA A 4 13.73 1.51 4.11
N SER A 5 14.48 2.10 3.18
CA SER A 5 14.33 3.51 2.86
C SER A 5 13.01 3.75 2.12
N LEU A 6 12.55 5.00 2.09
CA LEU A 6 11.33 5.35 1.33
C LEU A 6 11.51 5.05 -0.16
N GLN A 7 12.72 5.28 -0.69
CA GLN A 7 13.00 4.95 -2.08
C GLN A 7 12.90 3.44 -2.34
N SER A 8 13.46 2.63 -1.44
CA SER A 8 13.38 1.18 -1.55
C SER A 8 11.94 0.68 -1.48
N LEU A 9 11.14 1.25 -0.55
CA LEU A 9 9.72 0.91 -0.47
C LEU A 9 8.97 1.28 -1.74
N SER A 10 9.25 2.46 -2.30
CA SER A 10 8.61 2.92 -3.53
C SER A 10 8.91 1.97 -4.70
N GLU A 11 10.17 1.56 -4.83
CA GLU A 11 10.57 0.63 -5.89
C GLU A 11 9.89 -0.73 -5.75
N ARG A 12 9.85 -1.26 -4.54
CA ARG A 12 9.20 -2.56 -4.27
C ARG A 12 7.70 -2.50 -4.46
N VAL A 13 7.08 -1.40 -4.07
CA VAL A 13 5.64 -1.20 -4.28
C VAL A 13 5.34 -1.10 -5.77
N ALA A 14 6.16 -0.38 -6.54
CA ALA A 14 5.97 -0.29 -7.99
C ALA A 14 6.06 -1.67 -8.64
N ASP A 15 7.03 -2.49 -8.23
CA ASP A 15 7.15 -3.85 -8.74
C ASP A 15 5.95 -4.71 -8.36
N ALA A 16 5.45 -4.56 -7.14
CA ALA A 16 4.27 -5.28 -6.67
C ALA A 16 3.03 -4.87 -7.46
N VAL A 17 2.86 -3.58 -7.71
CA VAL A 17 1.73 -3.08 -8.50
C VAL A 17 1.79 -3.61 -9.92
N ASP A 18 2.98 -3.62 -10.52
CA ASP A 18 3.15 -4.16 -11.88
C ASP A 18 2.74 -5.62 -11.94
N GLU A 19 3.18 -6.43 -10.99
CA GLU A 19 2.80 -7.85 -10.94
C GLU A 19 1.29 -8.01 -10.76
N TYR A 20 0.73 -7.30 -9.79
CA TYR A 20 -0.69 -7.39 -9.48
C TYR A 20 -1.55 -6.92 -10.65
N ASN A 21 -1.22 -5.76 -11.23
CA ASN A 21 -1.99 -5.21 -12.35
C ASN A 21 -1.90 -6.08 -13.60
N GLY A 22 -0.81 -6.82 -13.75
CA GLY A 22 -0.68 -7.77 -14.84
C GLY A 22 -1.66 -8.95 -14.75
N MET A 23 -2.15 -9.24 -13.56
CA MET A 23 -3.10 -10.33 -13.31
C MET A 23 -4.54 -9.83 -13.18
N ALA A 24 -4.73 -8.58 -12.80
CA ALA A 24 -6.05 -8.05 -12.48
C ALA A 24 -6.76 -7.52 -13.71
N SER A 25 -8.10 -7.65 -13.72
CA SER A 25 -8.91 -6.99 -14.74
C SER A 25 -8.89 -5.47 -14.49
N SER A 26 -9.21 -4.70 -15.54
CA SER A 26 -9.09 -3.24 -15.49
C SER A 26 -9.73 -2.58 -14.27
N PRO A 27 -11.00 -2.92 -13.89
CA PRO A 27 -11.61 -2.29 -12.73
C PRO A 27 -10.89 -2.58 -11.41
N ASP A 28 -10.19 -3.71 -11.33
CA ASP A 28 -9.52 -4.14 -10.11
C ASP A 28 -8.06 -3.72 -10.06
N GLN A 29 -7.57 -3.01 -11.07
CA GLN A 29 -6.18 -2.55 -11.08
C GLN A 29 -5.95 -1.41 -10.09
N ILE A 30 -4.72 -1.32 -9.59
CA ILE A 30 -4.32 -0.30 -8.64
C ILE A 30 -3.88 0.96 -9.39
N ASP A 31 -4.43 2.10 -8.99
CA ASP A 31 -4.05 3.41 -9.54
C ASP A 31 -3.03 4.14 -8.67
N GLU A 32 -3.12 3.96 -7.35
CA GLU A 32 -2.27 4.72 -6.44
C GLU A 32 -2.00 3.93 -5.17
N VAL A 33 -0.79 4.07 -4.64
CA VAL A 33 -0.41 3.53 -3.33
C VAL A 33 0.28 4.64 -2.54
N VAL A 34 -0.19 4.86 -1.32
CA VAL A 34 0.31 5.90 -0.43
C VAL A 34 0.69 5.27 0.90
N LEU A 35 1.88 5.60 1.39
CA LEU A 35 2.37 5.13 2.68
C LEU A 35 1.85 6.04 3.78
N PHE A 36 1.41 5.43 4.89
CA PHE A 36 1.04 6.17 6.09
C PHE A 36 1.56 5.43 7.32
N GLY A 37 1.21 5.91 8.51
CA GLY A 37 1.58 5.25 9.74
C GLY A 37 3.05 5.44 10.11
N SER A 38 3.60 4.49 10.86
CA SER A 38 4.93 4.63 11.46
C SER A 38 6.05 4.83 10.44
N TYR A 39 6.00 4.17 9.30
CA TYR A 39 7.02 4.37 8.28
C TYR A 39 6.96 5.77 7.67
N ALA A 40 5.77 6.31 7.47
CA ALA A 40 5.62 7.67 6.94
C ALA A 40 6.06 8.71 7.98
N ASP A 41 5.80 8.44 9.26
CA ASP A 41 6.12 9.35 10.36
C ASP A 41 7.58 9.28 10.80
N GLY A 42 8.35 8.32 10.30
CA GLY A 42 9.74 8.16 10.69
C GLY A 42 9.93 7.42 12.02
N ASN A 43 8.89 6.80 12.54
CA ASN A 43 8.91 6.11 13.85
C ASN A 43 8.95 4.58 13.71
N ALA A 44 9.09 4.05 12.50
CA ALA A 44 9.06 2.62 12.28
C ALA A 44 10.25 1.91 12.92
N THR A 45 9.98 0.71 13.41
CA THR A 45 11.00 -0.23 13.88
C THR A 45 10.98 -1.45 12.98
N GLU A 46 11.91 -2.38 13.21
CA GLU A 46 11.96 -3.63 12.45
C GLU A 46 10.69 -4.47 12.61
N LYS A 47 9.95 -4.23 13.69
CA LYS A 47 8.71 -4.96 13.98
C LYS A 47 7.46 -4.24 13.46
N SER A 48 7.61 -3.05 12.91
CA SER A 48 6.48 -2.27 12.41
C SER A 48 5.94 -2.87 11.12
N ASP A 49 4.61 -2.90 10.99
CA ASP A 49 3.96 -3.23 9.73
C ASP A 49 4.04 -2.04 8.78
N VAL A 50 3.96 -2.33 7.49
CA VAL A 50 3.92 -1.28 6.47
C VAL A 50 2.45 -0.95 6.21
N ASP A 51 2.06 0.29 6.46
CA ASP A 51 0.67 0.76 6.32
C ASP A 51 0.50 1.43 4.95
N LEU A 52 -0.36 0.85 4.11
CA LEU A 52 -0.57 1.33 2.76
C LEU A 52 -2.04 1.69 2.52
N LEU A 53 -2.25 2.88 1.95
CA LEU A 53 -3.53 3.28 1.40
C LEU A 53 -3.50 2.98 -0.10
N VAL A 54 -4.43 2.16 -0.56
CA VAL A 54 -4.45 1.72 -1.95
C VAL A 54 -5.73 2.20 -2.62
N THR A 55 -5.57 2.86 -3.76
CA THR A 55 -6.68 3.30 -4.60
C THR A 55 -6.77 2.40 -5.82
N PHE A 56 -7.89 1.71 -5.96
CA PHE A 56 -8.18 0.92 -7.15
C PHE A 56 -8.95 1.76 -8.17
N ARG A 57 -8.94 1.36 -9.42
CA ARG A 57 -9.72 2.06 -10.46
C ARG A 57 -11.19 2.07 -10.14
N SER A 58 -11.74 0.92 -9.70
CA SER A 58 -13.11 0.86 -9.20
C SER A 58 -13.15 1.27 -7.75
N SER A 59 -14.16 2.02 -7.34
CA SER A 59 -14.36 2.36 -5.93
C SER A 59 -14.81 1.18 -5.09
N VAL A 60 -15.24 0.09 -5.71
CA VAL A 60 -15.69 -1.12 -5.02
C VAL A 60 -14.94 -2.31 -5.60
N VAL A 61 -14.20 -3.01 -4.75
CA VAL A 61 -13.52 -4.26 -5.11
C VAL A 61 -13.88 -5.32 -4.09
N SER A 62 -13.79 -6.59 -4.50
CA SER A 62 -14.13 -7.69 -3.61
C SER A 62 -13.06 -7.91 -2.54
N LEU A 63 -13.43 -8.60 -1.46
CA LEU A 63 -12.46 -9.00 -0.46
C LEU A 63 -11.38 -9.91 -1.04
N PHE A 64 -11.73 -10.72 -2.02
CA PHE A 64 -10.76 -11.57 -2.71
C PHE A 64 -9.71 -10.71 -3.43
N THR A 65 -10.15 -9.66 -4.10
CA THR A 65 -9.25 -8.71 -4.77
C THR A 65 -8.30 -8.04 -3.76
N LEU A 66 -8.84 -7.59 -2.64
CA LEU A 66 -8.02 -7.00 -1.57
C LEU A 66 -6.99 -7.99 -1.03
N ALA A 67 -7.40 -9.24 -0.83
CA ALA A 67 -6.49 -10.28 -0.34
C ALA A 67 -5.37 -10.56 -1.34
N GLN A 68 -5.68 -10.60 -2.63
CA GLN A 68 -4.65 -10.79 -3.67
C GLN A 68 -3.65 -9.63 -3.68
N ALA A 69 -4.13 -8.40 -3.63
CA ALA A 69 -3.26 -7.24 -3.60
C ALA A 69 -2.36 -7.26 -2.37
N LEU A 70 -2.93 -7.60 -1.21
CA LEU A 70 -2.18 -7.74 0.03
C LEU A 70 -1.06 -8.76 -0.10
N MET A 71 -1.37 -9.94 -0.62
CA MET A 71 -0.38 -11.03 -0.76
C MET A 71 0.77 -10.60 -1.67
N VAL A 72 0.49 -9.94 -2.78
CA VAL A 72 1.52 -9.48 -3.69
C VAL A 72 2.39 -8.40 -3.03
N MET A 73 1.77 -7.47 -2.30
CA MET A 73 2.51 -6.44 -1.58
C MET A 73 3.43 -7.05 -0.53
N GLU A 74 2.93 -7.98 0.28
CA GLU A 74 3.74 -8.63 1.32
C GLU A 74 4.90 -9.42 0.72
N LYS A 75 4.66 -10.07 -0.40
CA LYS A 75 5.70 -10.83 -1.10
C LYS A 75 6.85 -9.92 -1.54
N HIS A 76 6.54 -8.77 -2.09
CA HIS A 76 7.57 -7.84 -2.59
C HIS A 76 8.25 -7.06 -1.48
N LEU A 77 7.50 -6.72 -0.42
CA LEU A 77 8.05 -5.93 0.67
C LEU A 77 8.78 -6.78 1.72
N GLY A 78 8.46 -8.07 1.80
CA GLY A 78 9.05 -8.96 2.78
C GLY A 78 8.66 -8.65 4.21
N LYS A 79 7.53 -7.97 4.40
CA LYS A 79 7.00 -7.56 5.69
C LYS A 79 5.50 -7.69 5.69
N ASN A 80 4.91 -7.72 6.89
CA ASN A 80 3.47 -7.63 7.01
C ASN A 80 2.99 -6.26 6.55
N VAL A 81 1.91 -6.24 5.80
CA VAL A 81 1.33 -5.03 5.24
C VAL A 81 -0.08 -4.87 5.79
N ASP A 82 -0.39 -3.65 6.23
CA ASP A 82 -1.75 -3.26 6.58
C ASP A 82 -2.30 -2.47 5.41
N LEU A 83 -3.11 -3.11 4.59
CA LEU A 83 -3.63 -2.53 3.35
C LEU A 83 -5.03 -2.00 3.59
N VAL A 84 -5.20 -0.71 3.35
CA VAL A 84 -6.48 -0.03 3.53
C VAL A 84 -6.89 0.58 2.20
N GLN A 85 -8.11 0.27 1.78
CA GLN A 85 -8.65 0.80 0.52
C GLN A 85 -9.19 2.21 0.71
N THR A 86 -8.88 3.11 -0.23
CA THR A 86 -9.48 4.44 -0.26
C THR A 86 -10.77 4.40 -1.11
N PRO A 87 -11.70 5.33 -0.89
CA PRO A 87 -11.65 6.45 0.06
C PRO A 87 -11.89 5.98 1.51
N LEU A 88 -11.29 6.71 2.44
CA LEU A 88 -11.46 6.46 3.87
C LEU A 88 -12.60 7.29 4.44
N PRO A 89 -13.24 6.82 5.54
CA PRO A 89 -14.11 7.69 6.31
C PRO A 89 -13.36 8.92 6.82
N GLU A 90 -14.04 10.05 6.92
CA GLU A 90 -13.41 11.31 7.33
C GLU A 90 -12.75 11.24 8.70
N ASP A 91 -13.36 10.54 9.64
CA ASP A 91 -12.81 10.40 10.98
C ASP A 91 -11.50 9.59 10.97
N THR A 92 -11.36 8.62 10.08
CA THR A 92 -10.12 7.88 9.91
C THR A 92 -9.01 8.79 9.38
N LEU A 93 -9.35 9.66 8.43
CA LEU A 93 -8.37 10.60 7.85
C LEU A 93 -7.80 11.56 8.88
N LEU A 94 -8.59 11.94 9.89
CA LEU A 94 -8.13 12.84 10.95
C LEU A 94 -6.99 12.26 11.78
N ASN A 95 -6.82 10.95 11.79
CA ASN A 95 -5.77 10.28 12.55
C ASN A 95 -4.49 10.07 11.74
N ILE A 96 -4.50 10.39 10.46
CA ILE A 96 -3.33 10.23 9.60
C ILE A 96 -2.57 11.55 9.57
N ARG A 97 -1.35 11.55 10.13
CA ARG A 97 -0.54 12.75 10.25
C ARG A 97 0.25 13.07 9.00
N LYS A 98 0.76 12.04 8.34
CA LYS A 98 1.64 12.20 7.20
C LYS A 98 1.38 11.08 6.21
N VAL A 99 1.43 11.41 4.94
CA VAL A 99 1.32 10.43 3.86
C VAL A 99 2.47 10.65 2.88
N VAL A 100 2.96 9.55 2.31
CA VAL A 100 4.04 9.59 1.32
C VAL A 100 3.58 8.79 0.10
N PRO A 101 3.40 9.43 -1.06
CA PRO A 101 3.05 8.69 -2.27
C PRO A 101 4.19 7.74 -2.66
N LEU A 102 3.86 6.48 -2.92
CA LEU A 102 4.84 5.47 -3.35
C LEU A 102 4.63 5.06 -4.80
N TYR A 103 3.42 5.13 -5.30
CA TYR A 103 3.07 4.75 -6.67
C TYR A 103 1.89 5.57 -7.15
N GLU A 104 1.99 6.09 -8.37
CA GLU A 104 0.89 6.77 -9.06
C GLU A 104 0.84 6.25 -10.49
N GLY A 105 -0.32 5.73 -10.86
CA GLY A 105 -0.53 5.19 -12.20
C GLY A 105 -0.95 6.20 -13.24
#